data_d1dd25782460789288f72a6465da01e1
#
_entry.id   d1dd25782460789288f72a6465da01e1
#
_cell.length_a   1.000
_cell.length_b   1.000
_cell.length_c   1.000
_cell.angle_alpha   90.00
_cell.angle_beta   90.00
_cell.angle_gamma   90.00
#
_symmetry.space_group_name_H-M   'P 1'
#
loop_
_entity.id
_entity.type
_entity.pdbx_description
1 polymer ?
#
loop_
_entity_poly.entity_id
_entity_poly.type
_entity_poly.pdbx_seq_one_letter_code
_entity_poly.pdbx_strand_id
1 'polypeptide(L)'
;MAVITIDGIKLDVPENKNVLDCALENGIYIPHLCHHKDLSPLGSCRMCVVEVEGQEGVTTSCTLKAKDGMVIKTKTAELERLRMLALELLLTGHPEDCSTCPKYGNCELQMLIQYIGPKTGRLKMRTKGFRPQEDNPLILHDMNR
;
A
#
# COMPACT_ATOMS: atom_id res chain seq x y z
N MET A 1 4.93 -21.03 -15.39
CA MET A 1 5.93 -20.29 -14.60
C MET A 1 6.42 -19.13 -15.45
N ALA A 2 6.63 -17.98 -14.85
CA ALA A 2 7.18 -16.78 -15.51
C ALA A 2 8.46 -16.38 -14.77
N VAL A 3 9.48 -15.93 -15.49
CA VAL A 3 10.70 -15.36 -14.91
C VAL A 3 10.54 -13.85 -14.91
N ILE A 4 10.49 -13.24 -13.74
CA ILE A 4 10.46 -11.78 -13.57
C ILE A 4 11.71 -11.31 -12.86
N THR A 5 12.10 -10.06 -13.06
CA THR A 5 13.23 -9.44 -12.36
C THR A 5 12.71 -8.28 -11.52
N ILE A 6 12.94 -8.31 -10.20
CA ILE A 6 12.57 -7.21 -9.29
C ILE A 6 13.86 -6.66 -8.67
N ASP A 7 14.15 -5.38 -8.91
CA ASP A 7 15.38 -4.68 -8.44
C ASP A 7 16.67 -5.45 -8.73
N GLY A 8 16.74 -6.11 -9.92
CA GLY A 8 17.89 -6.92 -10.35
C GLY A 8 17.89 -8.38 -9.87
N ILE A 9 16.93 -8.78 -9.01
CA ILE A 9 16.79 -10.15 -8.52
C ILE A 9 15.85 -10.91 -9.44
N LYS A 10 16.32 -12.01 -10.04
CA LYS A 10 15.48 -12.90 -10.87
C LYS A 10 14.68 -13.84 -9.99
N LEU A 11 13.38 -13.96 -10.28
CA LEU A 11 12.44 -14.78 -9.55
C LEU A 11 11.63 -15.65 -10.52
N ASP A 12 11.54 -16.94 -10.20
CA ASP A 12 10.62 -17.88 -10.86
C ASP A 12 9.29 -17.85 -10.12
N VAL A 13 8.25 -17.35 -10.76
CA VAL A 13 6.93 -17.13 -10.12
C VAL A 13 5.81 -17.78 -10.95
N PRO A 14 4.67 -18.08 -10.33
CA PRO A 14 3.48 -18.50 -11.08
C PRO A 14 3.05 -17.38 -12.03
N GLU A 15 2.81 -17.74 -13.28
CA GLU A 15 2.27 -16.82 -14.27
C GLU A 15 0.88 -16.31 -13.84
N ASN A 16 0.59 -15.04 -14.13
CA ASN A 16 -0.66 -14.37 -13.74
C ASN A 16 -0.89 -14.19 -12.23
N LYS A 17 0.06 -14.52 -11.36
CA LYS A 17 0.06 -14.11 -9.97
C LYS A 17 0.33 -12.60 -9.88
N ASN A 18 -0.22 -11.91 -8.88
CA ASN A 18 0.12 -10.48 -8.75
C ASN A 18 1.57 -10.29 -8.31
N VAL A 19 2.19 -9.22 -8.80
CA VAL A 19 3.61 -8.93 -8.57
C VAL A 19 3.90 -8.66 -7.09
N LEU A 20 2.95 -8.07 -6.35
CA LEU A 20 3.11 -7.81 -4.92
C LEU A 20 3.29 -9.11 -4.14
N ASP A 21 2.42 -10.11 -4.35
CA ASP A 21 2.55 -11.41 -3.68
C ASP A 21 3.84 -12.12 -4.08
N CYS A 22 4.19 -12.07 -5.38
CA CYS A 22 5.47 -12.62 -5.84
C CYS A 22 6.67 -12.01 -5.12
N ALA A 23 6.68 -10.69 -4.92
CA ALA A 23 7.74 -9.98 -4.21
C ALA A 23 7.79 -10.38 -2.72
N LEU A 24 6.65 -10.32 -2.03
CA LEU A 24 6.56 -10.60 -0.58
C LEU A 24 6.96 -12.04 -0.25
N GLU A 25 6.53 -13.03 -1.02
CA GLU A 25 6.89 -14.44 -0.84
C GLU A 25 8.39 -14.71 -1.06
N ASN A 26 9.06 -13.85 -1.83
CA ASN A 26 10.49 -13.92 -2.06
C ASN A 26 11.30 -12.93 -1.18
N GLY A 27 10.70 -12.39 -0.12
CA GLY A 27 11.37 -11.52 0.85
C GLY A 27 11.66 -10.09 0.35
N ILE A 28 11.07 -9.68 -0.78
CA ILE A 28 11.19 -8.32 -1.32
C ILE A 28 10.00 -7.52 -0.81
N TYR A 29 10.25 -6.60 0.11
CA TYR A 29 9.20 -5.76 0.67
C TYR A 29 8.83 -4.61 -0.27
N ILE A 30 7.56 -4.56 -0.66
CA ILE A 30 6.93 -3.43 -1.35
C ILE A 30 5.88 -2.83 -0.40
N PRO A 31 5.94 -1.52 -0.07
CA PRO A 31 4.95 -0.90 0.81
C PRO A 31 3.53 -1.11 0.29
N HIS A 32 2.61 -1.50 1.16
CA HIS A 32 1.21 -1.73 0.81
C HIS A 32 0.32 -1.53 2.06
N LEU A 33 -0.97 -1.26 1.87
CA LEU A 33 -1.92 -1.07 2.97
C LEU A 33 -3.25 -1.77 2.71
N CYS A 34 -3.83 -1.61 1.51
CA CYS A 34 -5.17 -2.15 1.19
C CYS A 34 -5.14 -3.57 0.62
N HIS A 35 -3.95 -4.17 0.50
CA HIS A 35 -3.82 -5.54 0.00
C HIS A 35 -3.99 -6.57 1.12
N HIS A 36 -4.76 -7.61 0.87
CA HIS A 36 -4.89 -8.77 1.73
C HIS A 36 -4.89 -10.04 0.87
N LYS A 37 -4.17 -11.09 1.32
CA LYS A 37 -3.97 -12.32 0.55
C LYS A 37 -5.26 -13.05 0.15
N ASP A 38 -6.31 -12.93 0.96
CA ASP A 38 -7.59 -13.61 0.77
C ASP A 38 -8.64 -12.73 0.05
N LEU A 39 -8.28 -11.51 -0.36
CA LEU A 39 -9.19 -10.57 -1.02
C LEU A 39 -8.70 -10.18 -2.40
N SER A 40 -9.64 -9.88 -3.29
CA SER A 40 -9.28 -9.32 -4.60
C SER A 40 -8.62 -7.93 -4.44
N PRO A 41 -7.48 -7.70 -5.09
CA PRO A 41 -6.76 -6.45 -4.96
C PRO A 41 -7.52 -5.28 -5.60
N LEU A 42 -7.63 -4.15 -4.88
CA LEU A 42 -8.33 -2.95 -5.32
C LEU A 42 -7.39 -1.87 -5.87
N GLY A 43 -6.10 -1.88 -5.48
CA GLY A 43 -5.14 -0.85 -5.87
C GLY A 43 -5.46 0.54 -5.35
N SER A 44 -6.29 0.70 -4.31
CA SER A 44 -6.83 1.99 -3.87
C SER A 44 -5.84 2.84 -3.08
N CYS A 45 -5.00 2.25 -2.22
CA CYS A 45 -4.08 3.01 -1.36
C CYS A 45 -2.87 3.60 -2.09
N ARG A 46 -2.52 3.12 -3.27
CA ARG A 46 -1.38 3.56 -4.10
C ARG A 46 0.00 3.44 -3.44
N MET A 47 0.13 2.67 -2.36
CA MET A 47 1.42 2.46 -1.70
C MET A 47 2.32 1.49 -2.48
N CYS A 48 1.74 0.48 -3.14
CA CYS A 48 2.47 -0.58 -3.82
C CYS A 48 2.85 -0.24 -5.28
N VAL A 49 3.01 1.05 -5.60
CA VAL A 49 3.42 1.49 -6.95
C VAL A 49 4.82 1.00 -7.30
N VAL A 50 4.99 0.59 -8.55
CA VAL A 50 6.24 0.12 -9.15
C VAL A 50 6.38 0.66 -10.56
N GLU A 51 7.60 0.70 -11.07
CA GLU A 51 7.89 0.95 -12.49
C GLU A 51 8.16 -0.38 -13.19
N VAL A 52 7.65 -0.52 -14.42
CA VAL A 52 7.92 -1.68 -15.27
C VAL A 52 8.70 -1.21 -16.48
N GLU A 53 9.83 -1.83 -16.78
CA GLU A 53 10.66 -1.46 -17.93
C GLU A 53 9.87 -1.60 -19.24
N GLY A 54 9.96 -0.59 -20.10
CA GLY A 54 9.20 -0.54 -21.34
C GLY A 54 7.74 -0.06 -21.20
N GLN A 55 7.29 0.29 -20.00
CA GLN A 55 5.98 0.93 -19.77
C GLN A 55 6.16 2.36 -19.27
N GLU A 56 5.35 3.28 -19.76
CA GLU A 56 5.34 4.66 -19.26
C GLU A 56 4.58 4.75 -17.92
N GLY A 57 5.13 5.52 -16.99
CA GLY A 57 4.50 5.80 -15.70
C GLY A 57 4.64 4.65 -14.70
N VAL A 58 3.75 4.66 -13.71
CA VAL A 58 3.78 3.71 -12.59
C VAL A 58 2.49 2.88 -12.54
N THR A 59 2.59 1.68 -12.03
CA THR A 59 1.45 0.78 -11.82
C THR A 59 1.44 0.23 -10.39
N THR A 60 0.30 -0.27 -9.92
CA THR A 60 0.19 -0.90 -8.60
C THR A 60 0.55 -2.39 -8.69
N SER A 61 1.56 -2.82 -7.94
CA SER A 61 2.02 -4.22 -7.97
C SER A 61 0.97 -5.23 -7.50
N CYS A 62 0.02 -4.83 -6.64
CA CYS A 62 -1.06 -5.70 -6.20
C CYS A 62 -2.05 -6.07 -7.32
N THR A 63 -2.22 -5.21 -8.33
CA THR A 63 -3.10 -5.47 -9.49
C THR A 63 -2.34 -5.92 -10.73
N LEU A 64 -1.03 -5.69 -10.77
CA LEU A 64 -0.17 -6.08 -11.89
C LEU A 64 0.05 -7.60 -11.86
N LYS A 65 -0.24 -8.26 -12.97
CA LYS A 65 -0.01 -9.71 -13.12
C LYS A 65 1.39 -9.99 -13.66
N ALA A 66 2.09 -10.93 -13.04
CA ALA A 66 3.40 -11.38 -13.47
C ALA A 66 3.32 -12.02 -14.87
N LYS A 67 4.19 -11.56 -15.75
CA LYS A 67 4.39 -12.11 -17.10
C LYS A 67 5.87 -12.35 -17.31
N ASP A 68 6.19 -13.32 -18.14
CA ASP A 68 7.58 -13.67 -18.43
C ASP A 68 8.37 -12.49 -19.00
N GLY A 69 9.62 -12.35 -18.57
CA GLY A 69 10.53 -11.29 -19.01
C GLY A 69 10.28 -9.90 -18.38
N MET A 70 9.31 -9.74 -17.45
CA MET A 70 9.11 -8.44 -16.80
C MET A 70 10.32 -8.02 -15.97
N VAL A 71 10.71 -6.75 -16.11
CA VAL A 71 11.72 -6.09 -15.27
C VAL A 71 11.03 -4.97 -14.48
N ILE A 72 11.12 -5.04 -13.17
CA ILE A 72 10.36 -4.22 -12.24
C ILE A 72 11.31 -3.51 -11.30
N LYS A 73 11.12 -2.20 -11.11
CA LYS A 73 11.81 -1.39 -10.12
C LYS A 73 10.86 -1.00 -9.01
N THR A 74 11.27 -1.23 -7.77
CA THR A 74 10.47 -0.91 -6.58
C THR A 74 10.99 0.31 -5.82
N LYS A 75 12.20 0.77 -6.14
CA LYS A 75 12.89 1.87 -5.45
C LYS A 75 13.44 2.86 -6.47
N THR A 76 12.71 3.92 -6.74
CA THR A 76 13.15 5.10 -7.50
C THR A 76 12.71 6.36 -6.77
N ALA A 77 13.37 7.48 -7.02
CA ALA A 77 13.00 8.77 -6.42
C ALA A 77 11.54 9.15 -6.70
N GLU A 78 11.04 8.82 -7.89
CA GLU A 78 9.64 9.07 -8.26
C GLU A 78 8.67 8.19 -7.47
N LEU A 79 8.96 6.89 -7.31
CA LEU A 79 8.14 5.97 -6.51
C LEU A 79 8.09 6.41 -5.03
N GLU A 80 9.22 6.82 -4.47
CA GLU A 80 9.28 7.33 -3.09
C GLU A 80 8.46 8.61 -2.93
N ARG A 81 8.56 9.54 -3.88
CA ARG A 81 7.77 10.77 -3.91
C ARG A 81 6.27 10.49 -3.98
N LEU A 82 5.84 9.56 -4.85
CA LEU A 82 4.44 9.19 -5.02
C LEU A 82 3.87 8.50 -3.78
N ARG A 83 4.62 7.58 -3.17
CA ARG A 83 4.22 6.91 -1.91
C ARG A 83 4.08 7.91 -0.77
N MET A 84 5.04 8.83 -0.64
CA MET A 84 4.97 9.89 0.36
C MET A 84 3.73 10.75 0.18
N LEU A 85 3.43 11.20 -1.03
CA LEU A 85 2.24 12.00 -1.34
C LEU A 85 0.95 11.22 -1.06
N ALA A 86 0.87 9.96 -1.49
CA ALA A 86 -0.29 9.12 -1.25
C ALA A 86 -0.54 8.90 0.26
N LEU A 87 0.52 8.68 1.03
CA LEU A 87 0.42 8.52 2.48
C LEU A 87 0.01 9.82 3.17
N GLU A 88 0.59 10.95 2.80
CA GLU A 88 0.20 12.27 3.32
C GLU A 88 -1.27 12.58 3.05
N LEU A 89 -1.78 12.29 1.83
CA LEU A 89 -3.19 12.44 1.48
C LEU A 89 -4.10 11.54 2.34
N LEU A 90 -3.71 10.29 2.57
CA LEU A 90 -4.44 9.36 3.42
C LEU A 90 -4.50 9.89 4.86
N LEU A 91 -3.39 10.38 5.39
CA LEU A 91 -3.29 10.91 6.74
C LEU A 91 -4.14 12.17 6.95
N THR A 92 -4.45 12.96 5.92
CA THR A 92 -5.35 14.13 6.07
C THR A 92 -6.74 13.76 6.57
N GLY A 93 -7.19 12.56 6.32
CA GLY A 93 -8.51 12.08 6.74
C GLY A 93 -8.46 11.08 7.89
N HIS A 94 -7.29 10.83 8.46
CA HIS A 94 -7.10 9.87 9.56
C HIS A 94 -6.91 10.59 10.89
N PRO A 95 -7.61 10.20 11.98
CA PRO A 95 -7.43 10.79 13.31
C PRO A 95 -6.01 10.59 13.84
N GLU A 96 -5.51 11.56 14.59
CA GLU A 96 -4.17 11.53 15.19
C GLU A 96 -4.15 10.94 16.60
N ASP A 97 -5.31 10.59 17.18
CA ASP A 97 -5.44 10.04 18.53
C ASP A 97 -5.16 8.53 18.60
N CYS A 98 -3.96 8.13 18.19
CA CYS A 98 -3.56 6.74 18.16
C CYS A 98 -3.70 6.02 19.50
N SER A 99 -3.50 6.72 20.63
CA SER A 99 -3.59 6.13 21.98
C SER A 99 -4.97 5.59 22.34
N THR A 100 -6.04 6.12 21.74
CA THR A 100 -7.42 5.65 21.92
C THR A 100 -7.88 4.68 20.83
N CYS A 101 -7.02 4.41 19.83
CA CYS A 101 -7.36 3.56 18.72
C CYS A 101 -7.27 2.07 19.09
N PRO A 102 -8.27 1.23 18.73
CA PRO A 102 -8.23 -0.23 18.96
C PRO A 102 -7.06 -0.94 18.27
N LYS A 103 -6.43 -0.32 17.26
CA LYS A 103 -5.27 -0.84 16.54
C LYS A 103 -3.92 -0.37 17.11
N TYR A 104 -3.93 0.37 18.22
CA TYR A 104 -2.70 0.85 18.84
C TYR A 104 -1.73 -0.30 19.15
N GLY A 105 -0.47 -0.16 18.76
CA GLY A 105 0.56 -1.19 18.93
C GLY A 105 0.56 -2.32 17.89
N ASN A 106 -0.49 -2.44 17.06
CA ASN A 106 -0.55 -3.40 15.95
C ASN A 106 -1.24 -2.76 14.72
N CYS A 107 -0.65 -1.70 14.21
CA CYS A 107 -1.22 -0.88 13.14
C CYS A 107 -0.29 -0.84 11.93
N GLU A 108 -0.73 -1.40 10.81
CA GLU A 108 0.00 -1.40 9.54
C GLU A 108 0.26 0.02 9.02
N LEU A 109 -0.67 0.96 9.27
CA LEU A 109 -0.49 2.36 8.90
C LEU A 109 0.67 3.00 9.66
N GLN A 110 0.82 2.72 10.97
CA GLN A 110 1.95 3.22 11.75
C GLN A 110 3.29 2.64 11.25
N MET A 111 3.33 1.37 10.86
CA MET A 111 4.51 0.77 10.24
C MET A 111 4.87 1.43 8.92
N LEU A 112 3.88 1.74 8.09
CA LEU A 112 4.09 2.48 6.84
C LEU A 112 4.60 3.90 7.07
N ILE A 113 4.06 4.61 8.07
CA ILE A 113 4.52 5.95 8.45
C ILE A 113 6.01 5.91 8.83
N GLN A 114 6.43 4.93 9.60
CA GLN A 114 7.84 4.76 9.96
C GLN A 114 8.72 4.44 8.75
N TYR A 115 8.23 3.60 7.84
CA TYR A 115 8.98 3.17 6.66
C TYR A 115 9.13 4.28 5.61
N ILE A 116 8.06 5.01 5.31
CA ILE A 116 8.02 6.03 4.26
C ILE A 116 8.52 7.38 4.77
N GLY A 117 8.28 7.71 6.05
CA GLY A 117 8.70 8.97 6.68
C GLY A 117 8.00 10.21 6.10
N PRO A 118 6.65 10.26 6.05
CA PRO A 118 5.93 11.40 5.48
C PRO A 118 6.20 12.68 6.28
N LYS A 119 6.16 13.82 5.59
CA LYS A 119 6.23 15.13 6.23
C LYS A 119 4.84 15.48 6.77
N THR A 120 4.62 15.29 8.06
CA THR A 120 3.35 15.65 8.71
C THR A 120 3.13 17.17 8.70
N GLY A 121 1.88 17.60 8.67
CA GLY A 121 1.49 19.01 8.71
C GLY A 121 1.61 19.79 7.41
N ARG A 122 2.10 19.18 6.32
CA ARG A 122 2.15 19.81 4.99
C ARG A 122 0.78 19.99 4.36
N LEU A 123 -0.11 19.04 4.57
CA LEU A 123 -1.48 19.06 4.08
C LEU A 123 -2.44 19.34 5.23
N LYS A 124 -3.49 20.10 4.92
CA LYS A 124 -4.51 20.44 5.93
C LYS A 124 -5.34 19.21 6.29
N MET A 125 -5.47 18.95 7.60
CA MET A 125 -6.33 17.88 8.10
C MET A 125 -7.80 18.09 7.71
N ARG A 126 -8.47 17.01 7.34
CA ARG A 126 -9.89 16.96 7.01
C ARG A 126 -10.64 16.21 8.11
N THR A 127 -11.25 16.94 9.03
CA THR A 127 -12.18 16.32 9.98
C THR A 127 -13.46 15.90 9.27
N LYS A 128 -13.84 14.64 9.40
CA LYS A 128 -15.04 14.10 8.76
C LYS A 128 -16.30 14.36 9.59
N GLY A 129 -16.23 14.27 10.90
CA GLY A 129 -17.34 14.55 11.82
C GLY A 129 -18.55 13.64 11.66
N PHE A 130 -18.37 12.42 11.15
CA PHE A 130 -19.43 11.43 11.05
C PHE A 130 -19.79 10.87 12.45
N ARG A 131 -21.07 10.60 12.66
CA ARG A 131 -21.50 9.82 13.84
C ARG A 131 -21.20 8.34 13.58
N PRO A 132 -20.63 7.62 14.55
CA PRO A 132 -20.49 6.17 14.46
C PRO A 132 -21.85 5.51 14.24
N GLN A 133 -21.89 4.46 13.43
CA GLN A 133 -23.08 3.64 13.23
C GLN A 133 -23.09 2.51 14.26
N GLU A 134 -24.12 2.50 15.12
CA GLU A 134 -24.27 1.58 16.26
C GLU A 134 -25.52 0.71 16.11
N ASP A 135 -26.07 0.59 14.92
CA ASP A 135 -27.28 -0.19 14.60
C ASP A 135 -27.07 -1.71 14.69
N ASN A 136 -25.81 -2.16 14.76
CA ASN A 136 -25.48 -3.56 15.00
C ASN A 136 -24.79 -3.72 16.37
N PRO A 137 -25.32 -4.56 17.30
CA PRO A 137 -24.74 -4.72 18.64
C PRO A 137 -23.35 -5.34 18.67
N LEU A 138 -22.89 -5.96 17.57
CA LEU A 138 -21.61 -6.64 17.46
C LEU A 138 -20.56 -5.85 16.64
N ILE A 139 -21.00 -4.82 15.92
CA ILE A 139 -20.13 -4.07 14.99
C ILE A 139 -20.32 -2.57 15.22
N LEU A 140 -19.26 -1.92 15.67
CA LEU A 140 -19.16 -0.45 15.67
C LEU A 140 -18.48 0.00 14.36
N HIS A 141 -19.20 0.73 13.52
CA HIS A 141 -18.66 1.28 12.29
C HIS A 141 -18.37 2.78 12.46
N ASP A 142 -17.11 3.11 12.73
CA ASP A 142 -16.65 4.49 12.84
C ASP A 142 -15.98 4.95 11.54
N MET A 143 -16.71 5.73 10.74
CA MET A 143 -16.24 6.27 9.46
C MET A 143 -15.20 7.43 9.60
N ASN A 144 -14.88 7.82 10.82
CA ASN A 144 -13.83 8.82 11.07
C ASN A 144 -12.43 8.20 11.12
N ARG A 145 -12.35 6.87 11.20
CA ARG A 145 -11.10 6.11 11.31
C ARG A 145 -10.78 5.35 10.03
#